data_8203a98742d232cdf0d167f27ea8d4ad
#
_entry.id   8203a98742d232cdf0d167f27ea8d4ad
#
_cell.length_a   1.000
_cell.length_b   1.000
_cell.length_c   1.000
_cell.angle_alpha   90.00
_cell.angle_beta   90.00
_cell.angle_gamma   90.00
#
_symmetry.space_group_name_H-M   'P 1'
#
loop_
_entity.id
_entity.type
_entity.pdbx_description
1 polymer ?
#
loop_
_entity_poly.entity_id
_entity_poly.type
_entity_poly.pdbx_seq_one_letter_code
_entity_poly.pdbx_strand_id
1 'polypeptide(L)'
;MITLKNFSLTRNERVKKKRDFEKVYSSAKVLFSSDRLIKVHFLCVDSNISGVKIAAAVSKKVGNAVWRNRVKRLVKETYRLNKTPLLEKVLNKNIQLLLVFSPNRLSESNNKKIYLSDVSPGVVELMNKIIQQI
;
A
#
# COMPACT_ATOMS: atom_id res chain seq x y z
N MET A 1 -20.40 8.14 12.75
CA MET A 1 -20.02 7.87 11.34
C MET A 1 -18.88 8.78 10.92
N ILE A 2 -17.82 8.20 10.43
CA ILE A 2 -16.69 8.98 9.96
C ILE A 2 -16.99 9.44 8.53
N THR A 3 -16.99 10.75 8.34
CA THR A 3 -17.19 11.32 7.01
C THR A 3 -15.83 11.53 6.38
N LEU A 4 -15.50 10.71 5.39
CA LEU A 4 -14.25 10.85 4.65
C LEU A 4 -14.45 11.84 3.50
N LYS A 5 -14.54 13.12 3.83
CA LYS A 5 -14.71 14.18 2.84
C LYS A 5 -13.45 14.48 2.07
N ASN A 6 -12.30 14.06 2.59
CA ASN A 6 -11.00 14.40 2.03
C ASN A 6 -10.21 13.12 1.78
N PHE A 7 -9.83 12.90 0.53
CA PHE A 7 -9.03 11.73 0.13
C PHE A 7 -7.52 11.99 0.22
N SER A 8 -7.09 13.10 0.84
CA SER A 8 -5.66 13.37 1.02
C SER A 8 -5.03 12.35 1.95
N LEU A 9 -3.77 11.98 1.67
CA LEU A 9 -2.98 11.20 2.60
C LEU A 9 -2.44 12.12 3.68
N THR A 10 -2.83 11.86 4.92
CA THR A 10 -2.31 12.60 6.07
C THR A 10 -0.94 12.05 6.46
N ARG A 11 -0.21 12.82 7.28
CA ARG A 11 1.07 12.38 7.82
C ARG A 11 0.95 11.05 8.58
N ASN A 12 -0.14 10.86 9.30
CA ASN A 12 -0.38 9.65 10.11
C ASN A 12 -0.67 8.41 9.26
N GLU A 13 -1.04 8.58 8.00
CA GLU A 13 -1.31 7.47 7.08
C GLU A 13 -0.06 6.95 6.38
N ARG A 14 1.11 7.53 6.64
CA ARG A 14 2.36 7.14 5.97
C ARG A 14 3.27 6.37 6.91
N VAL A 15 3.80 5.25 6.42
CA VAL A 15 4.87 4.53 7.12
C VAL A 15 6.16 5.30 6.88
N LYS A 16 6.72 5.89 7.94
CA LYS A 16 7.93 6.71 7.84
C LYS A 16 9.07 6.19 8.72
N LYS A 17 8.73 5.55 9.83
CA LYS A 17 9.73 5.10 10.79
C LYS A 17 10.39 3.83 10.30
N LYS A 18 11.71 3.78 10.34
CA LYS A 18 12.49 2.58 10.02
C LYS A 18 11.98 1.38 10.81
N ARG A 19 11.65 1.56 12.07
CA ARG A 19 11.12 0.51 12.95
C ARG A 19 9.82 -0.09 12.41
N ASP A 20 8.93 0.73 11.86
CA ASP A 20 7.67 0.25 11.27
C ASP A 20 7.93 -0.58 10.01
N PHE A 21 8.86 -0.15 9.16
CA PHE A 21 9.27 -0.93 8.00
C PHE A 21 9.88 -2.27 8.40
N GLU A 22 10.75 -2.28 9.39
CA GLU A 22 11.36 -3.51 9.89
C GLU A 22 10.32 -4.48 10.44
N LYS A 23 9.34 -3.98 11.20
CA LYS A 23 8.22 -4.78 11.69
C LYS A 23 7.46 -5.44 10.53
N VAL A 24 7.10 -4.64 9.52
CA VAL A 24 6.32 -5.14 8.39
C VAL A 24 7.10 -6.22 7.65
N TYR A 25 8.38 -6.00 7.37
CA TYR A 25 9.18 -6.98 6.62
C TYR A 25 9.52 -8.23 7.42
N SER A 26 9.63 -8.16 8.74
CA SER A 26 9.98 -9.33 9.57
C SER A 26 8.78 -10.17 9.97
N SER A 27 7.61 -9.58 10.12
CA SER A 27 6.43 -10.24 10.69
C SER A 27 5.23 -10.27 9.77
N ALA A 28 5.31 -9.61 8.62
CA ALA A 28 4.16 -9.39 7.76
C ALA A 28 3.81 -10.60 6.92
N LYS A 29 2.52 -10.66 6.58
CA LYS A 29 2.04 -11.52 5.50
C LYS A 29 2.30 -10.82 4.17
N VAL A 30 2.49 -11.61 3.12
CA VAL A 30 2.74 -11.13 1.77
C VAL A 30 1.64 -11.62 0.85
N LEU A 31 1.05 -10.72 0.08
CA LEU A 31 0.09 -11.05 -0.96
C LEU A 31 0.58 -10.53 -2.31
N PHE A 32 0.23 -11.23 -3.36
CA PHE A 32 0.58 -10.85 -4.73
C PHE A 32 -0.70 -10.58 -5.51
N SER A 33 -0.65 -9.59 -6.42
CA SER A 33 -1.71 -9.38 -7.38
C SER A 33 -1.80 -10.57 -8.33
N SER A 34 -2.96 -10.78 -8.96
CA SER A 34 -3.18 -11.93 -9.86
C SER A 34 -2.22 -11.93 -11.04
N ASP A 35 -1.86 -10.75 -11.56
CA ASP A 35 -0.89 -10.59 -12.65
C ASP A 35 0.57 -10.66 -12.17
N ARG A 36 0.80 -10.75 -10.86
CA ARG A 36 2.12 -10.79 -10.23
C ARG A 36 2.95 -9.53 -10.42
N LEU A 37 2.37 -8.44 -10.86
CA LEU A 37 3.08 -7.18 -11.05
C LEU A 37 3.41 -6.49 -9.74
N ILE A 38 2.52 -6.60 -8.74
CA ILE A 38 2.62 -5.88 -7.47
C ILE A 38 2.45 -6.85 -6.32
N LYS A 39 3.15 -6.59 -5.23
CA LYS A 39 3.00 -7.32 -3.98
C LYS A 39 2.79 -6.33 -2.84
N VAL A 40 2.19 -6.82 -1.76
CA VAL A 40 2.02 -6.05 -0.54
C VAL A 40 2.47 -6.86 0.67
N HIS A 41 3.23 -6.24 1.54
CA HIS A 41 3.52 -6.74 2.88
C HIS A 41 2.55 -6.04 3.82
N PHE A 42 1.81 -6.78 4.63
CA PHE A 42 0.88 -6.16 5.56
C PHE A 42 0.93 -6.81 6.93
N LEU A 43 0.69 -5.99 7.94
CA LEU A 43 0.73 -6.40 9.33
C LEU A 43 -0.41 -5.72 10.08
N CYS A 44 -1.23 -6.51 10.79
CA CYS A 44 -2.22 -6.00 11.73
C CYS A 44 -1.59 -5.93 13.10
N VAL A 45 -1.71 -4.79 13.75
CA VAL A 45 -1.15 -4.56 15.08
C VAL A 45 -2.27 -4.11 16.00
N ASP A 46 -2.37 -4.71 17.17
CA ASP A 46 -3.23 -4.20 18.23
C ASP A 46 -2.62 -2.89 18.74
N SER A 47 -3.39 -1.83 18.66
CA SER A 47 -2.91 -0.51 19.02
C SER A 47 -4.05 0.32 19.60
N ASN A 48 -3.69 1.25 20.47
CA ASN A 48 -4.65 2.24 20.99
C ASN A 48 -5.07 3.21 19.90
N ILE A 49 -4.32 3.30 18.81
CA ILE A 49 -4.61 4.17 17.68
C ILE A 49 -4.97 3.28 16.48
N SER A 50 -6.25 3.30 16.12
CA SER A 50 -6.74 2.60 14.93
C SER A 50 -6.39 3.39 13.66
N GLY A 51 -6.18 2.68 12.57
CA GLY A 51 -5.96 3.32 11.28
C GLY A 51 -5.07 2.52 10.37
N VAL A 52 -4.81 3.09 9.20
CA VAL A 52 -3.97 2.48 8.18
C VAL A 52 -2.75 3.36 7.94
N LYS A 53 -1.58 2.76 7.94
CA LYS A 53 -0.35 3.41 7.49
C LYS A 53 0.15 2.72 6.23
N ILE A 54 0.48 3.49 5.23
CA ILE A 54 0.87 3.01 3.90
C ILE A 54 2.24 3.53 3.51
N ALA A 55 2.98 2.69 2.79
CA ALA A 55 4.19 3.09 2.08
C ALA A 55 4.29 2.35 0.76
N ALA A 56 5.05 2.91 -0.15
CA ALA A 56 5.45 2.25 -1.38
C ALA A 56 6.97 2.16 -1.37
N ALA A 57 7.51 0.95 -1.47
CA ALA A 57 8.93 0.70 -1.47
C ALA A 57 9.34 0.17 -2.85
N VAL A 58 10.24 0.87 -3.52
CA VAL A 58 10.70 0.49 -4.86
C VAL A 58 12.22 0.39 -4.86
N SER A 59 12.72 -0.82 -5.12
CA SER A 59 14.15 -1.11 -5.16
C SER A 59 14.84 -0.37 -6.30
N LYS A 60 16.09 0.05 -6.07
CA LYS A 60 16.93 0.64 -7.11
C LYS A 60 17.16 -0.31 -8.30
N LYS A 61 17.02 -1.61 -8.08
CA LYS A 61 17.23 -2.62 -9.12
C LYS A 61 16.16 -2.61 -10.22
N VAL A 62 14.96 -2.10 -9.92
CA VAL A 62 13.84 -2.20 -10.85
C VAL A 62 13.67 -0.98 -11.74
N GLY A 63 14.31 0.14 -11.43
CA GLY A 63 14.23 1.33 -12.27
C GLY A 63 15.02 2.51 -11.72
N ASN A 64 15.15 3.56 -12.54
CA ASN A 64 15.81 4.79 -12.14
C ASN A 64 14.94 5.59 -11.16
N ALA A 65 15.50 6.67 -10.61
CA ALA A 65 14.83 7.47 -9.59
C ALA A 65 13.49 8.05 -10.08
N VAL A 66 13.44 8.53 -11.32
CA VAL A 66 12.23 9.13 -11.89
C VAL A 66 11.13 8.08 -11.98
N TRP A 67 11.45 6.91 -12.52
CA TRP A 67 10.52 5.79 -12.65
C TRP A 67 10.04 5.32 -11.28
N ARG A 68 10.95 5.14 -10.33
CA ARG A 68 10.62 4.70 -8.98
C ARG A 68 9.68 5.68 -8.27
N ASN A 69 9.95 6.98 -8.38
CA ASN A 69 9.11 8.00 -7.77
C ASN A 69 7.71 8.03 -8.39
N ARG A 70 7.63 7.78 -9.70
CA ARG A 70 6.34 7.70 -10.37
C ARG A 70 5.52 6.52 -9.87
N VAL A 71 6.12 5.33 -9.73
CA VAL A 71 5.44 4.15 -9.17
C VAL A 71 4.94 4.43 -7.76
N LYS A 72 5.77 5.01 -6.91
CA LYS A 72 5.37 5.36 -5.54
C LYS A 72 4.18 6.31 -5.53
N ARG A 73 4.19 7.31 -6.40
CA ARG A 73 3.08 8.26 -6.52
C ARG A 73 1.80 7.57 -6.96
N LEU A 74 1.88 6.69 -7.96
CA LEU A 74 0.72 5.97 -8.48
C LEU A 74 0.11 5.01 -7.45
N VAL A 75 0.94 4.33 -6.67
CA VAL A 75 0.48 3.48 -5.58
C VAL A 75 -0.28 4.30 -4.54
N LYS A 76 0.30 5.40 -4.09
CA LYS A 76 -0.32 6.27 -3.09
C LYS A 76 -1.62 6.89 -3.62
N GLU A 77 -1.64 7.28 -4.88
CA GLU A 77 -2.84 7.84 -5.52
C GLU A 77 -3.97 6.81 -5.55
N THR A 78 -3.66 5.58 -5.94
CA THR A 78 -4.65 4.50 -5.97
C THR A 78 -5.21 4.22 -4.57
N TYR A 79 -4.33 4.14 -3.57
CA TYR A 79 -4.76 3.95 -2.18
C TYR A 79 -5.67 5.12 -1.76
N ARG A 80 -5.23 6.34 -1.98
CA ARG A 80 -5.97 7.54 -1.59
C ARG A 80 -7.40 7.53 -2.12
N LEU A 81 -7.56 7.14 -3.39
CA LEU A 81 -8.88 7.13 -4.05
C LEU A 81 -9.77 5.96 -3.62
N ASN A 82 -9.20 4.89 -3.08
CA ASN A 82 -9.91 3.65 -2.78
C ASN A 82 -9.84 3.23 -1.31
N LYS A 83 -9.37 4.09 -0.43
CA LYS A 83 -9.08 3.73 0.97
C LYS A 83 -10.31 3.53 1.86
N THR A 84 -11.45 4.08 1.51
CA THR A 84 -12.62 4.12 2.39
C THR A 84 -13.05 2.75 2.91
N PRO A 85 -13.28 1.72 2.08
CA PRO A 85 -13.71 0.41 2.60
C PRO A 85 -12.69 -0.22 3.56
N LEU A 86 -11.40 -0.11 3.23
CA LEU A 86 -10.35 -0.66 4.06
C LEU A 86 -10.25 0.09 5.39
N LEU A 87 -10.29 1.39 5.35
CA LEU A 87 -10.21 2.22 6.55
C LEU A 87 -11.39 1.98 7.48
N GLU A 88 -12.61 1.87 6.94
CA GLU A 88 -13.79 1.56 7.74
C GLU A 88 -13.66 0.21 8.44
N LYS A 89 -13.18 -0.81 7.73
CA LYS A 89 -12.99 -2.14 8.32
C LYS A 89 -11.99 -2.09 9.48
N VAL A 90 -10.87 -1.41 9.26
CA VAL A 90 -9.80 -1.25 10.26
C VAL A 90 -10.30 -0.50 11.50
N LEU A 91 -11.04 0.58 11.29
CA LEU A 91 -11.59 1.37 12.41
C LEU A 91 -12.63 0.59 13.20
N ASN A 92 -13.49 -0.19 12.52
CA ASN A 92 -14.49 -1.01 13.19
C ASN A 92 -13.86 -2.11 14.05
N LYS A 93 -12.70 -2.60 13.67
CA LYS A 93 -11.98 -3.64 14.41
C LYS A 93 -11.00 -3.09 15.45
N ASN A 94 -10.84 -1.78 15.52
CA ASN A 94 -9.91 -1.12 16.44
C ASN A 94 -8.47 -1.67 16.31
N ILE A 95 -8.02 -1.84 15.08
CA ILE A 95 -6.66 -2.30 14.78
C ILE A 95 -5.89 -1.23 14.02
N GLN A 96 -4.56 -1.35 14.02
CA GLN A 96 -3.69 -0.59 13.13
C GLN A 96 -3.18 -1.53 12.05
N LEU A 97 -3.29 -1.12 10.80
CA LEU A 97 -2.83 -1.87 9.65
C LEU A 97 -1.65 -1.16 9.02
N LEU A 98 -0.54 -1.88 8.88
CA LEU A 98 0.66 -1.38 8.20
C LEU A 98 0.75 -2.05 6.84
N LEU A 99 0.87 -1.26 5.77
CA LEU A 99 0.93 -1.74 4.40
C LEU A 99 2.18 -1.21 3.72
N VAL A 100 2.92 -2.10 3.05
CA VAL A 100 4.02 -1.70 2.17
C VAL A 100 3.81 -2.35 0.82
N PHE A 101 3.47 -1.55 -0.18
CA PHE A 101 3.35 -2.00 -1.57
C PHE A 101 4.69 -1.92 -2.27
N SER A 102 4.98 -2.91 -3.10
CA SER A 102 6.23 -2.96 -3.86
C SER A 102 5.97 -3.56 -5.24
N PRO A 103 6.72 -3.16 -6.27
CA PRO A 103 6.72 -3.89 -7.53
C PRO A 103 7.22 -5.32 -7.32
N ASN A 104 6.61 -6.27 -8.00
CA ASN A 104 7.09 -7.64 -8.02
C ASN A 104 7.71 -7.94 -9.39
N ARG A 105 6.88 -8.07 -10.43
CA ARG A 105 7.37 -8.22 -11.82
C ARG A 105 7.39 -6.92 -12.60
N LEU A 106 6.83 -5.87 -12.03
CA LEU A 106 6.83 -4.54 -12.62
C LEU A 106 8.23 -3.95 -12.54
N SER A 107 8.80 -3.52 -13.66
CA SER A 107 10.14 -2.95 -13.72
C SER A 107 10.23 -1.96 -14.86
N GLU A 108 11.21 -1.07 -14.83
CA GLU A 108 11.43 -0.10 -15.90
C GLU A 108 11.77 -0.81 -17.22
N SER A 109 12.49 -1.92 -17.18
CA SER A 109 12.82 -2.69 -18.39
C SER A 109 11.59 -3.28 -19.06
N ASN A 110 10.57 -3.66 -18.28
CA ASN A 110 9.33 -4.23 -18.81
C ASN A 110 8.26 -3.17 -19.06
N ASN A 111 8.27 -2.09 -18.27
CA ASN A 111 7.24 -1.05 -18.28
C ASN A 111 7.90 0.32 -18.23
N LYS A 112 8.60 0.69 -19.28
CA LYS A 112 9.36 1.95 -19.34
C LYS A 112 8.47 3.16 -19.07
N LYS A 113 7.29 3.21 -19.68
CA LYS A 113 6.25 4.18 -19.37
C LYS A 113 5.25 3.51 -18.45
N ILE A 114 5.05 4.07 -17.28
CA ILE A 114 4.15 3.53 -16.28
C ILE A 114 2.97 4.48 -16.09
N TYR A 115 1.76 3.93 -16.14
CA TYR A 115 0.52 4.68 -16.01
C TYR A 115 -0.27 4.19 -14.80
N LEU A 116 -1.24 4.98 -14.38
CA LEU A 116 -2.14 4.60 -13.29
C LEU A 116 -2.83 3.27 -13.58
N SER A 117 -3.23 3.04 -14.85
CA SER A 117 -3.87 1.79 -15.27
C SER A 117 -2.97 0.56 -15.14
N ASP A 118 -1.65 0.73 -15.06
CA ASP A 118 -0.72 -0.38 -14.83
C ASP A 118 -0.62 -0.76 -13.35
N VAL A 119 -0.87 0.17 -12.46
CA VAL A 119 -0.67 0.02 -11.01
C VAL A 119 -1.99 -0.17 -10.27
N SER A 120 -3.02 0.60 -10.66
CA SER A 120 -4.29 0.67 -9.92
C SER A 120 -5.00 -0.68 -9.77
N PRO A 121 -5.16 -1.51 -10.82
CA PRO A 121 -5.88 -2.77 -10.66
C PRO A 121 -5.25 -3.70 -9.62
N GLY A 122 -3.92 -3.79 -9.62
CA GLY A 122 -3.20 -4.64 -8.68
C GLY A 122 -3.32 -4.14 -7.24
N VAL A 123 -3.18 -2.84 -7.02
CA VAL A 123 -3.31 -2.25 -5.69
C VAL A 123 -4.72 -2.43 -5.15
N VAL A 124 -5.75 -2.16 -5.95
CA VAL A 124 -7.15 -2.33 -5.55
C VAL A 124 -7.44 -3.79 -5.22
N GLU A 125 -6.98 -4.71 -6.07
CA GLU A 125 -7.13 -6.15 -5.83
C GLU A 125 -6.53 -6.55 -4.48
N LEU A 126 -5.32 -6.09 -4.19
CA LEU A 126 -4.64 -6.40 -2.92
C LEU A 126 -5.35 -5.80 -1.72
N MET A 127 -5.85 -4.57 -1.84
CA MET A 127 -6.64 -3.96 -0.79
C MET A 127 -7.90 -4.76 -0.48
N ASN A 128 -8.60 -5.25 -1.51
CA ASN A 128 -9.79 -6.08 -1.35
C ASN A 128 -9.47 -7.42 -0.69
N LYS A 129 -8.36 -8.04 -1.06
CA LYS A 129 -7.91 -9.29 -0.43
C LYS A 129 -7.61 -9.08 1.06
N ILE A 130 -6.98 -7.97 1.41
CA ILE A 130 -6.69 -7.63 2.81
C ILE A 130 -7.99 -7.44 3.60
N ILE A 131 -8.97 -6.74 3.04
CA ILE A 131 -10.27 -6.55 3.68
C ILE A 131 -10.90 -7.91 4.05
N GLN A 132 -10.77 -8.89 3.17
CA GLN A 132 -11.33 -10.23 3.42
C GLN A 132 -10.57 -11.00 4.50
N GLN A 133 -9.30 -10.68 4.73
CA GLN A 133 -8.45 -11.39 5.69
C GLN A 133 -8.45 -10.78 7.09
N ILE A 134 -8.83 -9.54 7.21
CA ILE A 134 -8.88 -8.87 8.52
C ILE A 134 -10.33 -8.80 9.13
#